data_337086a38c068c61dfc3f763710f5ae4
#
_entry.id   337086a38c068c61dfc3f763710f5ae4
#
_cell.length_a   1.000
_cell.length_b   1.000
_cell.length_c   1.000
_cell.angle_alpha   90.00
_cell.angle_beta   90.00
_cell.angle_gamma   90.00
#
_symmetry.space_group_name_H-M   'P 1'
#
loop_
_entity.id
_entity.type
_entity.pdbx_description
1 polymer ?
#
loop_
_entity_poly.entity_id
_entity_poly.type
_entity_poly.pdbx_seq_one_letter_code
_entity_poly.pdbx_strand_id
1 'polypeptide(L)'
;EIKNTFLKSKMNKDLDARIIPSGEYRDGQNISVSTSEGSDVGALENIRGNFNLTNFGLTDKNLEVIGNFADTTNNRIYFFITNFADGTRSQIDGHAVNSATDTNSSLGTFIRNGSKNCIAYCEIPYLEDSQLSNSSIIANILVEGTFLNFSKTHPMLGINLVEDLLFFTDNRNQPRKINVKTAIANP
;
A
#
# COMPACT_ATOMS: atom_id res chain seq x y z
N GLU A 1 -2.09 -1.16 45.76
CA GLU A 1 -1.68 -1.10 44.33
C GLU A 1 -1.77 0.34 43.86
N ILE A 2 -0.64 0.94 43.46
CA ILE A 2 -0.64 2.31 42.96
C ILE A 2 -0.90 2.20 41.45
N LYS A 3 -2.09 2.59 41.02
CA LYS A 3 -2.43 2.72 39.58
C LYS A 3 -2.01 4.11 39.11
N ASN A 4 -1.05 4.17 38.21
CA ASN A 4 -0.74 5.39 37.50
C ASN A 4 -1.67 5.48 36.26
N THR A 5 -2.52 6.48 36.24
CA THR A 5 -3.42 6.77 35.12
C THR A 5 -2.98 8.04 34.42
N PHE A 6 -2.94 8.02 33.11
CA PHE A 6 -2.48 9.15 32.28
C PHE A 6 -3.67 9.86 31.59
N LEU A 7 -4.68 10.17 32.36
CA LEU A 7 -5.94 10.75 31.89
C LEU A 7 -5.81 12.04 31.10
N LYS A 8 -4.74 12.80 31.32
CA LYS A 8 -4.51 14.03 30.57
C LYS A 8 -3.88 13.82 29.20
N SER A 9 -3.38 12.64 28.92
CA SER A 9 -2.73 12.26 27.65
C SER A 9 -1.66 13.25 27.20
N LYS A 10 -1.02 13.97 28.15
CA LYS A 10 -0.07 15.03 27.86
C LYS A 10 1.34 14.60 28.22
N MET A 11 2.26 14.72 27.25
CA MET A 11 3.68 14.58 27.49
C MET A 11 4.29 15.92 27.92
N ASN A 12 4.98 15.94 29.06
CA ASN A 12 5.56 17.12 29.65
C ASN A 12 7.08 16.93 29.81
N LYS A 13 7.84 17.48 28.86
CA LYS A 13 9.31 17.40 28.85
C LYS A 13 9.99 18.55 29.58
N ASP A 14 9.26 19.62 29.84
CA ASP A 14 9.82 20.87 30.36
C ASP A 14 10.01 20.84 31.88
N LEU A 15 9.20 20.04 32.58
CA LEU A 15 9.24 19.96 34.03
C LEU A 15 10.18 18.86 34.52
N ASP A 16 10.78 19.08 35.71
CA ASP A 16 11.52 18.05 36.41
C ASP A 16 10.59 16.86 36.73
N ALA A 17 11.14 15.64 36.66
CA ALA A 17 10.38 14.41 36.84
C ALA A 17 9.61 14.34 38.19
N ARG A 18 10.09 15.06 39.19
CA ARG A 18 9.50 15.10 40.53
C ARG A 18 8.28 15.97 40.68
N ILE A 19 8.10 16.92 39.72
CA ILE A 19 7.02 17.91 39.77
C ILE A 19 6.02 17.76 38.61
N ILE A 20 6.11 16.65 37.89
CA ILE A 20 5.14 16.36 36.81
C ILE A 20 3.75 16.19 37.43
N PRO A 21 2.74 16.91 36.96
CA PRO A 21 1.37 16.78 37.47
C PRO A 21 0.83 15.35 37.27
N SER A 22 0.03 14.90 38.21
CA SER A 22 -0.67 13.61 38.07
C SER A 22 -1.49 13.57 36.78
N GLY A 23 -1.39 12.46 36.07
CA GLY A 23 -2.07 12.26 34.79
C GLY A 23 -1.28 12.72 33.55
N GLU A 24 -0.08 13.26 33.73
CA GLU A 24 0.87 13.57 32.67
C GLU A 24 2.08 12.61 32.73
N TYR A 25 2.80 12.46 31.61
CA TYR A 25 4.02 11.64 31.53
C TYR A 25 5.17 12.43 30.91
N ARG A 26 6.40 12.07 31.25
CA ARG A 26 7.60 12.78 30.80
C ARG A 26 8.10 12.36 29.44
N ASP A 27 8.08 11.05 29.20
CA ASP A 27 8.58 10.48 27.95
C ASP A 27 7.83 9.20 27.60
N GLY A 28 7.75 8.92 26.31
CA GLY A 28 7.13 7.72 25.80
C GLY A 28 7.52 7.51 24.34
N GLN A 29 7.92 6.28 24.01
CA GLN A 29 8.19 5.85 22.65
C GLN A 29 7.20 4.77 22.26
N ASN A 30 6.60 4.93 21.08
CA ASN A 30 5.65 3.98 20.53
C ASN A 30 4.50 3.64 21.49
N ILE A 31 4.00 4.65 22.18
CA ILE A 31 2.86 4.51 23.07
C ILE A 31 1.69 5.35 22.60
N SER A 32 0.51 4.85 22.88
CA SER A 32 -0.77 5.55 22.79
C SER A 32 -1.41 5.58 24.15
N VAL A 33 -2.15 6.64 24.45
CA VAL A 33 -2.97 6.71 25.65
C VAL A 33 -4.41 6.44 25.25
N SER A 34 -5.01 5.40 25.82
CA SER A 34 -6.40 5.06 25.54
C SER A 34 -7.32 6.19 25.98
N THR A 35 -8.13 6.68 25.05
CA THR A 35 -9.14 7.74 25.26
C THR A 35 -10.56 7.20 25.12
N SER A 36 -10.73 5.92 24.85
CA SER A 36 -12.05 5.29 24.73
C SER A 36 -12.78 5.27 26.07
N GLU A 37 -14.09 5.37 26.02
CA GLU A 37 -14.93 5.22 27.20
C GLU A 37 -14.84 3.77 27.72
N GLY A 38 -14.58 3.62 29.01
CA GLY A 38 -14.47 2.32 29.65
C GLY A 38 -13.48 2.30 30.82
N SER A 39 -13.16 1.10 31.30
CA SER A 39 -12.25 0.90 32.43
C SER A 39 -10.78 1.23 32.12
N ASP A 40 -10.43 1.34 30.85
CA ASP A 40 -9.06 1.48 30.35
C ASP A 40 -8.69 2.90 29.95
N VAL A 41 -9.56 3.87 30.23
CA VAL A 41 -9.28 5.29 29.98
C VAL A 41 -8.02 5.73 30.70
N GLY A 42 -7.08 6.30 29.95
CA GLY A 42 -5.78 6.73 30.46
C GLY A 42 -4.75 5.61 30.63
N ALA A 43 -5.03 4.40 30.16
CA ALA A 43 -4.03 3.35 30.07
C ALA A 43 -3.01 3.65 28.96
N LEU A 44 -1.75 3.29 29.22
CA LEU A 44 -0.69 3.34 28.20
C LEU A 44 -0.67 2.01 27.45
N GLU A 45 -0.78 2.11 26.14
CA GLU A 45 -0.72 0.97 25.23
C GLU A 45 0.45 1.14 24.26
N ASN A 46 1.05 0.05 23.85
CA ASN A 46 2.02 0.10 22.77
C ASN A 46 1.32 0.33 21.44
N ILE A 47 1.86 1.26 20.64
CA ILE A 47 1.43 1.38 19.24
C ILE A 47 1.82 0.10 18.53
N ARG A 48 0.87 -0.52 17.85
CA ARG A 48 1.12 -1.72 17.07
C ARG A 48 2.11 -1.43 15.95
N GLY A 49 3.08 -2.32 15.79
CA GLY A 49 4.00 -2.29 14.66
C GLY A 49 3.28 -2.65 13.35
N ASN A 50 3.92 -2.28 12.25
CA ASN A 50 3.47 -2.73 10.94
C ASN A 50 3.70 -4.24 10.80
N PHE A 51 2.77 -4.92 10.17
CA PHE A 51 2.95 -6.31 9.78
C PHE A 51 2.89 -6.44 8.25
N ASN A 52 3.57 -7.45 7.72
CA ASN A 52 3.57 -7.70 6.29
C ASN A 52 2.22 -8.30 5.88
N LEU A 53 1.46 -7.58 5.06
CA LEU A 53 0.16 -8.03 4.57
C LEU A 53 0.31 -9.23 3.64
N THR A 54 1.09 -9.05 2.57
CA THR A 54 1.25 -10.03 1.50
C THR A 54 2.30 -9.58 0.51
N ASN A 55 2.85 -10.53 -0.24
CA ASN A 55 3.65 -10.25 -1.43
C ASN A 55 2.89 -10.57 -2.73
N PHE A 56 1.60 -10.88 -2.67
CA PHE A 56 0.77 -11.29 -3.82
C PHE A 56 1.33 -12.47 -4.61
N GLY A 57 2.16 -13.31 -4.01
CA GLY A 57 2.89 -14.37 -4.71
C GLY A 57 4.00 -13.87 -5.65
N LEU A 58 4.30 -12.57 -5.62
CA LEU A 58 5.32 -11.96 -6.45
C LEU A 58 6.70 -12.15 -5.81
N THR A 59 7.62 -12.74 -6.55
CA THR A 59 8.97 -13.09 -6.06
C THR A 59 10.08 -12.17 -6.60
N ASP A 60 9.78 -11.32 -7.57
CA ASP A 60 10.75 -10.40 -8.14
C ASP A 60 11.09 -9.29 -7.13
N LYS A 61 12.37 -9.17 -6.80
CA LYS A 61 12.88 -8.18 -5.84
C LYS A 61 12.86 -6.73 -6.37
N ASN A 62 12.69 -6.58 -7.68
CA ASN A 62 12.67 -5.27 -8.34
C ASN A 62 11.26 -4.67 -8.46
N LEU A 63 10.25 -5.35 -7.94
CA LEU A 63 8.88 -4.84 -7.95
C LEU A 63 8.75 -3.64 -7.04
N GLU A 64 7.98 -2.66 -7.50
CA GLU A 64 7.68 -1.43 -6.78
C GLU A 64 6.19 -1.09 -6.95
N VAL A 65 5.60 -0.60 -5.88
CA VAL A 65 4.24 -0.06 -5.89
C VAL A 65 4.30 1.39 -6.36
N ILE A 66 3.72 1.65 -7.52
CA ILE A 66 3.69 2.99 -8.15
C ILE A 66 2.40 3.76 -7.86
N GLY A 67 1.46 3.15 -7.17
CA GLY A 67 0.22 3.79 -6.72
C GLY A 67 -0.64 2.83 -5.93
N ASN A 68 -1.49 3.39 -5.11
CA ASN A 68 -2.49 2.62 -4.34
C ASN A 68 -3.79 3.41 -4.22
N PHE A 69 -4.88 2.71 -3.97
CA PHE A 69 -6.19 3.29 -3.75
C PHE A 69 -6.97 2.47 -2.74
N ALA A 70 -7.51 3.11 -1.71
CA ALA A 70 -8.32 2.48 -0.70
C ALA A 70 -9.81 2.63 -1.03
N ASP A 71 -10.47 1.50 -1.24
CA ASP A 71 -11.92 1.40 -1.35
C ASP A 71 -12.49 1.04 0.03
N THR A 72 -12.92 2.07 0.74
CA THR A 72 -13.49 1.92 2.09
C THR A 72 -14.85 1.26 2.09
N THR A 73 -15.55 1.28 0.95
CA THR A 73 -16.90 0.68 0.84
C THR A 73 -16.83 -0.85 0.85
N ASN A 74 -15.82 -1.41 0.18
CA ASN A 74 -15.63 -2.85 0.08
C ASN A 74 -14.46 -3.36 0.93
N ASN A 75 -13.87 -2.53 1.79
CA ASN A 75 -12.69 -2.85 2.59
C ASN A 75 -11.53 -3.40 1.76
N ARG A 76 -11.28 -2.79 0.60
CA ARG A 76 -10.24 -3.20 -0.35
C ARG A 76 -9.19 -2.13 -0.52
N ILE A 77 -7.97 -2.56 -0.76
CA ILE A 77 -6.89 -1.69 -1.22
C ILE A 77 -6.37 -2.23 -2.53
N TYR A 78 -6.32 -1.39 -3.54
CA TYR A 78 -5.75 -1.70 -4.85
C TYR A 78 -4.33 -1.19 -4.92
N PHE A 79 -3.43 -1.97 -5.53
CA PHE A 79 -2.02 -1.64 -5.72
C PHE A 79 -1.65 -1.75 -7.19
N PHE A 80 -0.95 -0.75 -7.67
CA PHE A 80 -0.37 -0.74 -9.01
C PHE A 80 1.11 -1.05 -8.90
N ILE A 81 1.55 -2.12 -9.51
CA ILE A 81 2.88 -2.69 -9.26
C ILE A 81 3.60 -2.91 -10.58
N THR A 82 4.88 -2.56 -10.62
CA THR A 82 5.75 -2.80 -11.76
C THR A 82 7.20 -3.03 -11.34
N ASN A 83 7.93 -3.81 -12.14
CA ASN A 83 9.39 -3.91 -12.03
C ASN A 83 10.10 -3.08 -13.12
N PHE A 84 9.36 -2.47 -14.03
CA PHE A 84 9.90 -1.72 -15.14
C PHE A 84 10.16 -0.25 -14.76
N ALA A 85 11.30 0.26 -15.19
CA ALA A 85 11.61 1.68 -15.13
C ALA A 85 12.04 2.16 -16.52
N ASP A 86 11.54 3.31 -16.93
CA ASP A 86 12.11 4.02 -18.05
C ASP A 86 13.49 4.50 -17.66
N GLY A 87 14.48 4.19 -18.44
CA GLY A 87 15.85 4.52 -18.09
C GLY A 87 16.71 4.78 -19.30
N THR A 88 17.97 4.94 -19.02
CA THR A 88 19.01 4.94 -20.03
C THR A 88 18.96 3.64 -20.82
N ARG A 89 19.47 3.68 -22.03
CA ARG A 89 19.45 2.56 -22.97
C ARG A 89 19.93 1.23 -22.35
N SER A 90 20.84 1.27 -21.38
CA SER A 90 21.31 0.09 -20.66
C SER A 90 20.28 -0.56 -19.71
N GLN A 91 19.37 0.20 -19.15
CA GLN A 91 18.24 -0.35 -18.39
C GLN A 91 17.12 -0.88 -19.30
N ILE A 92 17.12 -0.32 -20.49
CA ILE A 92 16.29 -0.80 -21.59
C ILE A 92 16.85 -2.13 -22.07
N ASP A 93 18.12 -2.32 -22.01
CA ASP A 93 18.90 -3.39 -22.62
C ASP A 93 19.12 -4.62 -21.73
N GLY A 94 18.62 -4.67 -20.55
CA GLY A 94 18.32 -5.96 -19.90
C GLY A 94 17.41 -6.84 -20.76
N HIS A 95 16.92 -6.27 -21.83
CA HIS A 95 16.45 -6.83 -23.07
C HIS A 95 17.57 -6.90 -24.06
N ALA A 96 17.75 -8.01 -24.66
CA ALA A 96 18.38 -8.10 -25.95
C ALA A 96 17.60 -7.18 -26.93
N VAL A 97 17.96 -5.91 -26.93
CA VAL A 97 17.48 -4.91 -27.90
C VAL A 97 17.88 -5.29 -29.32
N ASN A 98 18.54 -6.38 -29.46
CA ASN A 98 18.95 -6.97 -30.72
C ASN A 98 17.88 -7.77 -31.39
N SER A 99 16.74 -7.88 -30.76
CA SER A 99 15.70 -8.56 -31.45
C SER A 99 15.07 -7.58 -32.42
N ALA A 100 15.19 -7.92 -33.68
CA ALA A 100 14.41 -7.34 -34.76
C ALA A 100 12.90 -7.34 -34.46
N THR A 101 12.50 -7.86 -33.33
CA THR A 101 11.16 -7.91 -32.79
C THR A 101 10.81 -6.73 -31.89
N ASP A 102 11.75 -5.87 -31.52
CA ASP A 102 11.46 -4.58 -30.87
C ASP A 102 10.97 -3.52 -31.89
N THR A 103 10.23 -3.96 -32.86
CA THR A 103 9.62 -3.09 -33.90
C THR A 103 8.61 -2.09 -33.34
N ASN A 104 8.21 -2.23 -32.09
CA ASN A 104 7.35 -1.27 -31.40
C ASN A 104 8.12 -0.08 -30.80
N SER A 105 9.41 0.00 -31.00
CA SER A 105 10.22 1.16 -30.62
C SER A 105 9.76 2.46 -31.28
N SER A 106 9.15 2.36 -32.44
CA SER A 106 8.59 3.51 -33.16
C SER A 106 7.35 4.14 -32.52
N LEU A 107 6.73 3.45 -31.58
CA LEU A 107 5.53 3.92 -30.87
C LEU A 107 5.82 4.45 -29.46
N GLY A 108 7.07 4.46 -29.04
CA GLY A 108 7.45 4.93 -27.68
C GLY A 108 6.94 4.04 -26.54
N THR A 109 6.28 2.96 -26.83
CA THR A 109 5.72 2.00 -25.88
C THR A 109 6.56 0.74 -25.90
N PHE A 110 7.60 0.73 -25.10
CA PHE A 110 8.37 -0.49 -24.93
C PHE A 110 7.62 -1.47 -24.02
N ILE A 111 6.88 -2.37 -24.65
CA ILE A 111 6.38 -3.57 -24.00
C ILE A 111 7.55 -4.53 -23.92
N ARG A 112 8.08 -4.71 -22.70
CA ARG A 112 9.23 -5.57 -22.54
C ARG A 112 8.84 -6.96 -22.14
N ASN A 113 9.37 -7.94 -22.87
CA ASN A 113 9.33 -9.32 -22.40
C ASN A 113 10.00 -9.39 -21.03
N GLY A 114 9.32 -9.97 -20.04
CA GLY A 114 9.82 -10.11 -18.68
C GLY A 114 9.52 -8.93 -17.75
N SER A 115 9.01 -7.80 -18.24
CA SER A 115 8.47 -6.80 -17.33
C SER A 115 7.16 -7.29 -16.71
N LYS A 116 7.08 -7.23 -15.38
CA LYS A 116 5.87 -7.50 -14.65
C LYS A 116 5.14 -6.19 -14.38
N ASN A 117 3.91 -6.13 -14.84
CA ASN A 117 2.99 -5.05 -14.55
C ASN A 117 1.71 -5.68 -14.08
N CYS A 118 1.26 -5.33 -12.91
CA CYS A 118 -0.01 -5.85 -12.40
C CYS A 118 -0.76 -4.81 -11.58
N ILE A 119 -2.05 -5.01 -11.51
CA ILE A 119 -2.92 -4.40 -10.52
C ILE A 119 -3.32 -5.53 -9.57
N ALA A 120 -3.01 -5.36 -8.31
CA ALA A 120 -3.34 -6.31 -7.26
C ALA A 120 -4.31 -5.67 -6.27
N TYR A 121 -5.01 -6.49 -5.52
CA TYR A 121 -5.85 -6.00 -4.43
C TYR A 121 -5.70 -6.87 -3.19
N CYS A 122 -5.87 -6.25 -2.03
CA CYS A 122 -6.15 -6.99 -0.81
C CYS A 122 -7.48 -6.54 -0.24
N GLU A 123 -8.21 -7.53 0.27
CA GLU A 123 -9.44 -7.34 0.99
C GLU A 123 -9.19 -7.64 2.46
N ILE A 124 -9.42 -6.64 3.29
CA ILE A 124 -9.22 -6.73 4.73
C ILE A 124 -10.59 -6.97 5.34
N PRO A 125 -10.86 -8.16 5.89
CA PRO A 125 -12.12 -8.42 6.54
C PRO A 125 -12.29 -7.49 7.75
N TYR A 126 -13.51 -7.11 8.02
CA TYR A 126 -13.84 -6.35 9.23
C TYR A 126 -13.72 -7.28 10.44
N LEU A 127 -12.55 -7.26 11.06
CA LEU A 127 -12.23 -8.05 12.24
C LEU A 127 -11.75 -7.10 13.34
N GLU A 128 -12.01 -7.49 14.58
CA GLU A 128 -11.36 -6.81 15.71
C GLU A 128 -9.85 -6.96 15.57
N ASP A 129 -9.15 -5.94 16.00
CA ASP A 129 -7.69 -5.83 15.88
C ASP A 129 -6.92 -7.07 16.36
N SER A 130 -7.42 -7.77 17.37
CA SER A 130 -6.81 -8.99 17.91
C SER A 130 -6.94 -10.21 16.99
N GLN A 131 -7.84 -10.14 16.02
CA GLN A 131 -8.16 -11.25 15.10
C GLN A 131 -7.52 -11.08 13.72
N LEU A 132 -6.95 -9.91 13.43
CA LEU A 132 -6.25 -9.67 12.18
C LEU A 132 -4.97 -10.50 12.12
N SER A 133 -4.90 -11.38 11.16
CA SER A 133 -3.72 -12.18 10.82
C SER A 133 -3.50 -12.18 9.30
N ASN A 134 -2.29 -12.50 8.87
CA ASN A 134 -2.01 -12.60 7.42
C ASN A 134 -2.91 -13.63 6.71
N SER A 135 -3.38 -14.63 7.41
CA SER A 135 -4.27 -15.66 6.87
C SER A 135 -5.71 -15.21 6.68
N SER A 136 -6.12 -14.12 7.31
CA SER A 136 -7.46 -13.55 7.17
C SER A 136 -7.58 -12.55 6.02
N ILE A 137 -6.45 -12.17 5.41
CA ILE A 137 -6.42 -11.19 4.33
C ILE A 137 -6.47 -11.91 2.99
N ILE A 138 -7.46 -11.56 2.18
CA ILE A 138 -7.53 -12.03 0.79
C ILE A 138 -6.66 -11.10 -0.05
N ALA A 139 -5.68 -11.65 -0.73
CA ALA A 139 -4.76 -10.90 -1.54
C ALA A 139 -4.55 -11.61 -2.89
N ASN A 140 -4.94 -10.94 -3.97
CA ASN A 140 -4.92 -11.51 -5.30
C ASN A 140 -4.45 -10.48 -6.34
N ILE A 141 -3.97 -10.98 -7.47
CA ILE A 141 -3.73 -10.17 -8.66
C ILE A 141 -5.07 -10.00 -9.36
N LEU A 142 -5.45 -8.76 -9.63
CA LEU A 142 -6.66 -8.41 -10.36
C LEU A 142 -6.46 -8.55 -11.86
N VAL A 143 -5.32 -8.05 -12.34
CA VAL A 143 -4.91 -8.15 -13.74
C VAL A 143 -3.39 -8.06 -13.84
N GLU A 144 -2.81 -8.88 -14.69
CA GLU A 144 -1.37 -8.86 -15.00
C GLU A 144 -1.17 -8.83 -16.50
N GLY A 145 -0.22 -8.03 -16.96
CA GLY A 145 0.18 -8.04 -18.36
C GLY A 145 1.02 -6.85 -18.77
N THR A 146 1.84 -7.07 -19.78
CA THR A 146 2.70 -6.03 -20.37
C THR A 146 1.91 -4.89 -20.99
N PHE A 147 0.65 -5.14 -21.39
CA PHE A 147 -0.26 -4.13 -21.91
C PHE A 147 -0.56 -2.99 -20.93
N LEU A 148 -0.39 -3.22 -19.64
CA LEU A 148 -0.53 -2.18 -18.63
C LEU A 148 0.53 -1.10 -18.77
N ASN A 149 1.72 -1.46 -19.27
CA ASN A 149 2.80 -0.54 -19.65
C ASN A 149 3.15 0.45 -18.52
N PHE A 150 3.15 0.00 -17.28
CA PHE A 150 3.52 0.81 -16.12
C PHE A 150 5.04 1.05 -16.08
N SER A 151 5.43 2.13 -15.41
CA SER A 151 6.85 2.44 -15.19
C SER A 151 7.03 3.07 -13.81
N LYS A 152 8.11 2.70 -13.13
CA LYS A 152 8.50 3.29 -11.84
C LYS A 152 8.72 4.79 -11.90
N THR A 153 9.12 5.29 -13.08
CA THR A 153 9.33 6.73 -13.31
C THR A 153 8.05 7.52 -13.51
N HIS A 154 6.92 6.81 -13.65
CA HIS A 154 5.61 7.40 -13.87
C HIS A 154 4.61 6.82 -12.85
N PRO A 155 4.63 7.34 -11.60
CA PRO A 155 3.67 6.91 -10.60
C PRO A 155 2.24 7.29 -11.00
N MET A 156 1.27 6.62 -10.41
CA MET A 156 -0.14 6.94 -10.61
C MET A 156 -0.44 8.34 -10.10
N LEU A 157 -0.94 9.19 -10.97
CA LEU A 157 -1.33 10.58 -10.66
C LEU A 157 -2.77 10.70 -10.19
N GLY A 158 -3.63 9.83 -10.69
CA GLY A 158 -5.03 9.81 -10.31
C GLY A 158 -5.58 8.41 -10.33
N ILE A 159 -6.26 8.04 -9.27
CA ILE A 159 -6.98 6.78 -9.15
C ILE A 159 -8.33 7.08 -8.53
N ASN A 160 -9.39 6.52 -9.09
CA ASN A 160 -10.74 6.66 -8.54
C ASN A 160 -11.57 5.41 -8.87
N LEU A 161 -12.45 5.06 -7.97
CA LEU A 161 -13.41 3.97 -8.14
C LEU A 161 -14.82 4.56 -8.20
N VAL A 162 -15.53 4.31 -9.29
CA VAL A 162 -16.92 4.70 -9.45
C VAL A 162 -17.72 3.43 -9.72
N GLU A 163 -18.56 3.06 -8.78
CA GLU A 163 -19.24 1.76 -8.78
C GLU A 163 -18.21 0.61 -8.87
N ASP A 164 -18.26 -0.19 -9.94
CA ASP A 164 -17.33 -1.28 -10.19
C ASP A 164 -16.20 -0.89 -11.16
N LEU A 165 -16.08 0.37 -11.56
CA LEU A 165 -15.09 0.85 -12.52
C LEU A 165 -13.95 1.57 -11.82
N LEU A 166 -12.77 0.96 -11.83
CA LEU A 166 -11.53 1.55 -11.36
C LEU A 166 -10.87 2.33 -12.50
N PHE A 167 -10.83 3.66 -12.35
CA PHE A 167 -10.17 4.58 -13.27
C PHE A 167 -8.78 4.91 -12.78
N PHE A 168 -7.81 4.99 -13.69
CA PHE A 168 -6.44 5.35 -13.32
C PHE A 168 -5.69 6.03 -14.47
N THR A 169 -4.71 6.85 -14.08
CA THR A 169 -3.82 7.56 -15.01
C THR A 169 -2.44 7.77 -14.40
N ASP A 170 -1.41 7.62 -15.22
CA ASP A 170 0.01 7.75 -14.87
C ASP A 170 0.74 8.81 -15.72
N ASN A 171 0.03 9.57 -16.54
CA ASN A 171 0.59 10.54 -17.50
C ASN A 171 1.59 9.94 -18.52
N ARG A 172 1.73 8.63 -18.55
CA ARG A 172 2.50 7.88 -19.55
C ARG A 172 1.57 7.22 -20.57
N ASN A 173 0.52 6.62 -20.05
CA ASN A 173 -0.51 5.95 -20.81
C ASN A 173 -1.75 6.83 -20.92
N GLN A 174 -2.58 6.52 -21.90
CA GLN A 174 -3.93 7.11 -21.92
C GLN A 174 -4.68 6.73 -20.64
N PRO A 175 -5.56 7.61 -20.11
CA PRO A 175 -6.42 7.26 -18.98
C PRO A 175 -7.18 5.96 -19.25
N ARG A 176 -7.19 5.07 -18.28
CA ARG A 176 -7.74 3.71 -18.40
C ARG A 176 -8.77 3.45 -17.34
N LYS A 177 -9.59 2.46 -17.59
CA LYS A 177 -10.53 1.92 -16.63
C LYS A 177 -10.59 0.41 -16.71
N ILE A 178 -10.89 -0.22 -15.59
CA ILE A 178 -11.09 -1.66 -15.48
C ILE A 178 -12.36 -1.92 -14.67
N ASN A 179 -13.14 -2.92 -15.07
CA ASN A 179 -14.25 -3.38 -14.26
C ASN A 179 -13.72 -4.39 -13.24
N VAL A 180 -13.69 -3.96 -11.98
CA VAL A 180 -13.14 -4.74 -10.87
C VAL A 180 -13.93 -6.03 -10.63
N LYS A 181 -15.26 -5.94 -10.65
CA LYS A 181 -16.15 -7.09 -10.42
C LYS A 181 -15.94 -8.16 -11.48
N THR A 182 -15.85 -7.76 -12.74
CA THR A 182 -15.60 -8.69 -13.84
C THR A 182 -14.20 -9.29 -13.75
N ALA A 183 -13.19 -8.49 -13.39
CA ALA A 183 -11.81 -8.97 -13.26
C ALA A 183 -11.64 -9.96 -12.09
N ILE A 184 -12.32 -9.74 -10.96
CA ILE A 184 -12.31 -10.68 -9.84
C ILE A 184 -13.00 -12.01 -10.22
N ALA A 185 -14.06 -11.93 -11.01
CA ALA A 185 -14.79 -13.13 -11.42
C ALA A 185 -14.05 -13.96 -12.50
N ASN A 186 -13.09 -13.36 -13.20
CA ASN A 186 -12.33 -13.99 -14.29
C ASN A 186 -10.83 -13.64 -14.15
N PRO A 187 -10.16 -14.23 -13.15
CA PRO A 187 -8.75 -13.98 -12.86
C PRO A 187 -7.80 -14.51 -13.94
#